data_80a25a2cc2896d9add03d37346b478a9
#
_entry.id   80a25a2cc2896d9add03d37346b478a9
#
_cell.length_a   1.000
_cell.length_b   1.000
_cell.length_c   1.000
_cell.angle_alpha   90.00
_cell.angle_beta   90.00
_cell.angle_gamma   90.00
#
_symmetry.space_group_name_H-M   'P 1'
#
loop_
_entity.id
_entity.type
_entity.pdbx_description
1 polymer ?
#
loop_
_entity_poly.entity_id
_entity_poly.type
_entity_poly.pdbx_seq_one_letter_code
_entity_poly.pdbx_strand_id
1 'polypeptide(L)'
;PVTIRESVEGLLRVVNSYYSNKIEGNLTKPSELIALVDDSTEHKSKGLLEIKRHIEVQVKLNFENNPREDVAKQDFIKAIHKAFYAECTPDELLVSSSDNAKFYEIEPGEYRATGVVVGQHRPPKPDLVPTYMSWFASAYKIEYLHGLSKYYAMAASHHRLAWIHPFLDGNGRVTRLFTD
;
A
#
# COMPACT_ATOMS: atom_id res chain seq x y z
N PRO A 1 17.06 -24.38 -6.66
CA PRO A 1 17.92 -23.45 -7.40
C PRO A 1 17.39 -22.04 -7.26
N VAL A 2 18.28 -21.09 -6.99
CA VAL A 2 17.99 -19.68 -6.75
C VAL A 2 17.16 -19.09 -7.89
N THR A 3 17.49 -19.39 -9.12
CA THR A 3 16.83 -18.89 -10.34
C THR A 3 15.34 -19.23 -10.46
N ILE A 4 14.88 -20.42 -10.03
CA ILE A 4 13.45 -20.76 -10.09
C ILE A 4 12.69 -19.95 -9.05
N ARG A 5 13.24 -19.81 -7.86
CA ARG A 5 12.63 -19.03 -6.78
C ARG A 5 12.48 -17.56 -7.20
N GLU A 6 13.53 -16.94 -7.71
CA GLU A 6 13.50 -15.55 -8.18
C GLU A 6 12.48 -15.33 -9.32
N SER A 7 12.36 -16.28 -10.24
CA SER A 7 11.37 -16.21 -11.32
C SER A 7 9.94 -16.29 -10.78
N VAL A 8 9.69 -17.18 -9.82
CA VAL A 8 8.36 -17.31 -9.16
C VAL A 8 8.02 -16.06 -8.35
N GLU A 9 8.97 -15.54 -7.58
CA GLU A 9 8.78 -14.30 -6.81
C GLU A 9 8.48 -13.11 -7.73
N GLY A 10 9.20 -12.99 -8.85
CA GLY A 10 8.95 -11.96 -9.86
C GLY A 10 7.52 -12.03 -10.42
N LEU A 11 7.07 -13.25 -10.79
CA LEU A 11 5.72 -13.46 -11.29
C LEU A 11 4.65 -13.12 -10.23
N LEU A 12 4.86 -13.57 -8.98
CA LEU A 12 3.94 -13.29 -7.88
C LEU A 12 3.80 -11.78 -7.62
N ARG A 13 4.90 -11.02 -7.67
CA ARG A 13 4.86 -9.55 -7.54
C ARG A 13 3.96 -8.91 -8.60
N VAL A 14 4.10 -9.32 -9.87
CA VAL A 14 3.26 -8.81 -10.95
C VAL A 14 1.79 -9.14 -10.71
N VAL A 15 1.48 -10.40 -10.35
CA VAL A 15 0.12 -10.87 -10.09
C VAL A 15 -0.49 -10.14 -8.90
N ASN A 16 0.22 -10.06 -7.78
CA ASN A 16 -0.24 -9.37 -6.56
C ASN A 16 -0.48 -7.88 -6.84
N SER A 17 0.45 -7.23 -7.54
CA SER A 17 0.32 -5.80 -7.90
C SER A 17 -0.87 -5.56 -8.82
N TYR A 18 -1.08 -6.42 -9.82
CA TYR A 18 -2.24 -6.34 -10.70
C TYR A 18 -3.55 -6.43 -9.93
N TYR A 19 -3.74 -7.49 -9.11
CA TYR A 19 -4.97 -7.67 -8.36
C TYR A 19 -5.17 -6.62 -7.28
N SER A 20 -4.10 -6.17 -6.63
CA SER A 20 -4.15 -5.08 -5.65
C SER A 20 -4.72 -3.79 -6.27
N ASN A 21 -4.25 -3.42 -7.45
CA ASN A 21 -4.75 -2.24 -8.15
C ASN A 21 -6.15 -2.46 -8.74
N LYS A 22 -6.46 -3.67 -9.20
CA LYS A 22 -7.79 -4.02 -9.69
C LYS A 22 -8.88 -3.89 -8.62
N ILE A 23 -8.58 -4.25 -7.37
CA ILE A 23 -9.48 -4.04 -6.22
C ILE A 23 -9.81 -2.56 -6.05
N GLU A 24 -8.86 -1.67 -6.31
CA GLU A 24 -9.03 -0.22 -6.24
C GLU A 24 -9.69 0.39 -7.50
N GLY A 25 -10.20 -0.44 -8.40
CA GLY A 25 -10.91 0.01 -9.61
C GLY A 25 -10.02 0.25 -10.83
N ASN A 26 -8.76 -0.18 -10.80
CA ASN A 26 -7.89 -0.11 -11.98
C ASN A 26 -8.42 -1.01 -13.10
N LEU A 27 -8.61 -0.45 -14.29
CA LEU A 27 -9.22 -1.10 -15.43
C LEU A 27 -8.22 -1.76 -16.40
N THR A 28 -6.92 -1.74 -16.08
CA THR A 28 -5.87 -2.37 -16.90
C THR A 28 -6.18 -3.84 -17.15
N LYS A 29 -6.01 -4.29 -18.39
CA LYS A 29 -6.23 -5.71 -18.77
C LYS A 29 -4.93 -6.51 -18.54
N PRO A 30 -5.03 -7.82 -18.25
CA PRO A 30 -3.85 -8.67 -18.10
C PRO A 30 -2.91 -8.65 -19.32
N SER A 31 -3.46 -8.51 -20.53
CA SER A 31 -2.67 -8.40 -21.77
C SER A 31 -1.78 -7.16 -21.84
N GLU A 32 -2.16 -6.08 -21.15
CA GLU A 32 -1.39 -4.83 -21.10
C GLU A 32 -0.17 -4.94 -20.16
N LEU A 33 -0.15 -5.93 -19.25
CA LEU A 33 1.00 -6.17 -18.36
C LEU A 33 2.26 -6.57 -19.13
N ILE A 34 2.11 -7.10 -20.35
CA ILE A 34 3.25 -7.43 -21.22
C ILE A 34 4.07 -6.18 -21.51
N ALA A 35 3.44 -5.02 -21.62
CA ALA A 35 4.11 -3.73 -21.81
C ALA A 35 4.98 -3.28 -20.62
N LEU A 36 4.85 -3.92 -19.43
CA LEU A 36 5.76 -3.68 -18.30
C LEU A 36 7.11 -4.38 -18.49
N VAL A 37 7.13 -5.46 -19.28
CA VAL A 37 8.34 -6.26 -19.57
C VAL A 37 9.07 -5.67 -20.78
N ASP A 38 8.32 -5.11 -21.73
CA ASP A 38 8.85 -4.49 -22.93
C ASP A 38 8.90 -2.97 -22.73
N ASP A 39 10.08 -2.45 -22.42
CA ASP A 39 10.32 -1.02 -22.11
C ASP A 39 10.16 -0.08 -23.33
N SER A 40 9.78 -0.67 -24.50
CA SER A 40 9.68 0.04 -25.79
C SER A 40 8.39 0.83 -26.01
N THR A 41 7.40 0.74 -25.13
CA THR A 41 6.13 1.45 -25.26
C THR A 41 6.18 2.84 -24.61
N GLU A 42 6.28 3.88 -25.43
CA GLU A 42 6.33 5.29 -25.00
C GLU A 42 5.05 5.80 -24.28
N HIS A 43 3.92 5.11 -24.41
CA HIS A 43 2.65 5.53 -23.81
C HIS A 43 2.07 4.47 -22.88
N LYS A 44 2.52 4.49 -21.63
CA LYS A 44 1.92 3.66 -20.57
C LYS A 44 0.65 4.34 -20.03
N SER A 45 -0.47 3.60 -19.99
CA SER A 45 -1.70 4.11 -19.38
C SER A 45 -1.48 4.40 -17.89
N LYS A 46 -2.27 5.35 -17.32
CA LYS A 46 -2.23 5.65 -15.88
C LYS A 46 -2.34 4.39 -15.02
N GLY A 47 -3.27 3.49 -15.38
CA GLY A 47 -3.45 2.23 -14.65
C GLY A 47 -2.22 1.31 -14.69
N LEU A 48 -1.52 1.27 -15.83
CA LEU A 48 -0.29 0.48 -15.96
C LEU A 48 0.85 1.08 -15.13
N LEU A 49 0.94 2.41 -15.04
CA LEU A 49 1.91 3.10 -14.18
C LEU A 49 1.65 2.82 -12.69
N GLU A 50 0.40 2.78 -12.25
CA GLU A 50 0.04 2.41 -10.89
C GLU A 50 0.50 1.00 -10.52
N ILE A 51 0.32 0.04 -11.44
CA ILE A 51 0.78 -1.35 -11.25
C ILE A 51 2.32 -1.39 -11.19
N LYS A 52 3.00 -0.65 -12.08
CA LYS A 52 4.46 -0.55 -12.08
C LYS A 52 4.99 -0.01 -10.75
N ARG A 53 4.44 1.10 -10.25
CA ARG A 53 4.79 1.68 -8.95
C ARG A 53 4.60 0.67 -7.81
N HIS A 54 3.51 -0.09 -7.83
CA HIS A 54 3.25 -1.11 -6.82
C HIS A 54 4.33 -2.21 -6.82
N ILE A 55 4.75 -2.67 -8.01
CA ILE A 55 5.84 -3.64 -8.17
C ILE A 55 7.17 -3.06 -7.66
N GLU A 56 7.49 -1.81 -8.00
CA GLU A 56 8.71 -1.14 -7.58
C GLU A 56 8.78 -0.98 -6.07
N VAL A 57 7.66 -0.63 -5.42
CA VAL A 57 7.59 -0.56 -3.95
C VAL A 57 7.81 -1.93 -3.32
N GLN A 58 7.20 -3.01 -3.85
CA GLN A 58 7.46 -4.38 -3.36
C GLN A 58 8.93 -4.77 -3.49
N VAL A 59 9.55 -4.46 -4.64
CA VAL A 59 10.98 -4.72 -4.84
C VAL A 59 11.81 -3.96 -3.81
N LYS A 60 11.55 -2.66 -3.65
CA LYS A 60 12.26 -1.80 -2.70
C LYS A 60 12.12 -2.30 -1.26
N LEU A 61 10.92 -2.63 -0.82
CA LEU A 61 10.67 -3.18 0.51
C LEU A 61 11.43 -4.48 0.77
N ASN A 62 11.53 -5.36 -0.24
CA ASN A 62 12.25 -6.62 -0.10
C ASN A 62 13.79 -6.45 -0.05
N PHE A 63 14.34 -5.43 -0.69
CA PHE A 63 15.79 -5.16 -0.67
C PHE A 63 16.22 -4.33 0.53
N GLU A 64 15.38 -3.39 0.99
CA GLU A 64 15.69 -2.49 2.09
C GLU A 64 15.33 -3.11 3.45
N ASN A 65 14.54 -4.18 3.47
CA ASN A 65 14.14 -4.83 4.72
C ASN A 65 15.34 -5.49 5.39
N ASN A 66 15.87 -4.81 6.40
CA ASN A 66 16.65 -5.46 7.42
C ASN A 66 15.71 -6.44 8.17
N PRO A 67 15.98 -7.77 8.20
CA PRO A 67 15.11 -8.76 8.88
C PRO A 67 14.95 -8.50 10.38
N ARG A 68 15.57 -7.48 10.92
CA ARG A 68 15.46 -7.00 12.30
C ARG A 68 14.58 -5.75 12.43
N GLU A 69 14.10 -5.18 11.32
CA GLU A 69 13.27 -3.99 11.38
C GLU A 69 11.83 -4.36 11.75
N ASP A 70 11.27 -3.59 12.68
CA ASP A 70 9.89 -3.78 13.11
C ASP A 70 8.94 -3.13 12.09
N VAL A 71 8.38 -3.94 11.21
CA VAL A 71 7.47 -3.50 10.13
C VAL A 71 6.19 -2.86 10.66
N ALA A 72 5.82 -3.07 11.92
CA ALA A 72 4.65 -2.44 12.52
C ALA A 72 4.90 -0.97 12.90
N LYS A 73 6.14 -0.47 12.81
CA LYS A 73 6.44 0.94 13.09
C LYS A 73 5.69 1.88 12.15
N GLN A 74 5.26 2.99 12.70
CA GLN A 74 4.56 4.04 11.95
C GLN A 74 5.39 4.54 10.76
N ASP A 75 6.70 4.73 10.96
CA ASP A 75 7.61 5.23 9.93
C ASP A 75 7.72 4.26 8.75
N PHE A 76 7.70 2.94 9.00
CA PHE A 76 7.68 1.94 7.95
C PHE A 76 6.40 2.02 7.11
N ILE A 77 5.23 2.10 7.77
CA ILE A 77 3.93 2.22 7.09
C ILE A 77 3.84 3.53 6.30
N LYS A 78 4.33 4.63 6.87
CA LYS A 78 4.44 5.93 6.17
C LYS A 78 5.39 5.86 4.98
N ALA A 79 6.51 5.14 5.11
CA ALA A 79 7.47 4.95 4.02
C ALA A 79 6.87 4.18 2.83
N ILE A 80 6.04 3.14 3.08
CA ILE A 80 5.29 2.43 2.03
C ILE A 80 4.41 3.42 1.26
N HIS A 81 3.60 4.20 1.97
CA HIS A 81 2.72 5.19 1.37
C HIS A 81 3.50 6.24 0.57
N LYS A 82 4.57 6.78 1.16
CA LYS A 82 5.44 7.75 0.50
C LYS A 82 6.05 7.20 -0.77
N ALA A 83 6.57 5.97 -0.74
CA ALA A 83 7.19 5.32 -1.89
C ALA A 83 6.17 5.11 -3.03
N PHE A 84 4.92 4.74 -2.71
CA PHE A 84 3.88 4.53 -3.71
C PHE A 84 3.50 5.83 -4.44
N TYR A 85 3.48 6.95 -3.74
CA TYR A 85 3.08 8.26 -4.30
C TYR A 85 4.26 9.14 -4.74
N ALA A 86 5.52 8.68 -4.59
CA ALA A 86 6.72 9.49 -4.84
C ALA A 86 6.83 10.02 -6.29
N GLU A 87 6.33 9.26 -7.26
CA GLU A 87 6.41 9.58 -8.69
C GLU A 87 5.03 9.98 -9.28
N CYS A 88 4.06 10.29 -8.42
CA CYS A 88 2.78 10.77 -8.86
C CYS A 88 2.86 12.22 -9.32
N THR A 89 2.13 12.54 -10.39
CA THR A 89 1.94 13.92 -10.82
C THR A 89 1.04 14.66 -9.84
N PRO A 90 1.05 16.01 -9.81
CA PRO A 90 0.16 16.78 -8.95
C PRO A 90 -1.32 16.42 -9.14
N ASP A 91 -1.76 16.14 -10.36
CA ASP A 91 -3.16 15.75 -10.64
C ASP A 91 -3.50 14.36 -10.06
N GLU A 92 -2.53 13.45 -9.98
CA GLU A 92 -2.70 12.12 -9.38
C GLU A 92 -2.73 12.18 -7.84
N LEU A 93 -2.24 13.25 -7.24
CA LEU A 93 -2.30 13.50 -5.81
C LEU A 93 -3.60 14.15 -5.35
N LEU A 94 -4.50 14.51 -6.27
CA LEU A 94 -5.79 15.13 -5.94
C LEU A 94 -6.90 14.06 -5.80
N VAL A 95 -7.58 14.10 -4.68
CA VAL A 95 -8.75 13.25 -4.39
C VAL A 95 -9.97 14.14 -4.20
N SER A 96 -11.06 13.83 -4.92
CA SER A 96 -12.33 14.53 -4.76
C SER A 96 -13.11 14.01 -3.55
N SER A 97 -13.85 14.88 -2.89
CA SER A 97 -14.87 14.46 -1.93
C SER A 97 -15.98 13.64 -2.63
N SER A 98 -16.73 12.86 -1.84
CA SER A 98 -17.82 12.00 -2.37
C SER A 98 -18.90 12.75 -3.14
N ASP A 99 -19.07 14.04 -2.90
CA ASP A 99 -19.99 14.95 -3.60
C ASP A 99 -19.31 15.75 -4.73
N ASN A 100 -18.02 15.49 -5.00
CA ASN A 100 -17.17 16.24 -5.94
C ASN A 100 -17.10 17.77 -5.70
N ALA A 101 -17.49 18.22 -4.51
CA ALA A 101 -17.53 19.65 -4.18
C ALA A 101 -16.17 20.20 -3.72
N LYS A 102 -15.28 19.30 -3.25
CA LYS A 102 -13.94 19.66 -2.74
C LYS A 102 -12.89 18.70 -3.24
N PHE A 103 -11.69 19.23 -3.43
CA PHE A 103 -10.49 18.46 -3.70
C PHE A 103 -9.57 18.54 -2.50
N TYR A 104 -8.94 17.42 -2.20
CA TYR A 104 -7.94 17.29 -1.14
C TYR A 104 -6.66 16.74 -1.75
N GLU A 105 -5.53 17.26 -1.32
CA GLU A 105 -4.23 16.81 -1.78
C GLU A 105 -3.72 15.67 -0.89
N ILE A 106 -3.22 14.62 -1.52
CA ILE A 106 -2.52 13.53 -0.83
C ILE A 106 -1.11 14.02 -0.49
N GLU A 107 -0.78 14.01 0.78
CA GLU A 107 0.59 14.23 1.25
C GLU A 107 1.29 12.86 1.39
N PRO A 108 2.27 12.52 0.51
CA PRO A 108 2.92 11.22 0.53
C PRO A 108 3.63 10.93 1.86
N GLY A 109 3.19 9.88 2.54
CA GLY A 109 3.73 9.50 3.85
C GLY A 109 3.08 10.18 5.04
N GLU A 110 2.11 11.09 4.85
CA GLU A 110 1.45 11.77 5.95
C GLU A 110 0.03 11.24 6.20
N TYR A 111 -0.36 11.23 7.47
CA TYR A 111 -1.72 10.83 7.87
C TYR A 111 -2.73 11.89 7.46
N ARG A 112 -3.93 11.43 7.13
CA ARG A 112 -5.03 12.33 6.75
C ARG A 112 -5.38 13.33 7.85
N ALA A 113 -5.59 14.56 7.45
CA ALA A 113 -6.11 15.63 8.30
C ALA A 113 -7.64 15.77 8.22
N THR A 114 -8.30 15.03 7.30
CA THR A 114 -9.74 15.08 7.06
C THR A 114 -10.41 13.75 7.35
N GLY A 115 -11.70 13.79 7.67
CA GLY A 115 -12.54 12.61 7.79
C GLY A 115 -12.76 11.96 6.44
N VAL A 116 -12.76 10.61 6.43
CA VAL A 116 -13.05 9.80 5.24
C VAL A 116 -14.15 8.79 5.55
N VAL A 117 -14.82 8.29 4.53
CA VAL A 117 -15.83 7.23 4.63
C VAL A 117 -15.49 6.16 3.59
N VAL A 118 -15.51 4.89 4.00
CA VAL A 118 -15.19 3.75 3.13
C VAL A 118 -16.39 2.81 3.09
N GLY A 119 -17.23 2.96 2.10
CA GLY A 119 -18.52 2.25 2.05
C GLY A 119 -19.38 2.64 3.26
N GLN A 120 -19.68 1.68 4.14
CA GLN A 120 -20.42 1.92 5.39
C GLN A 120 -19.51 2.15 6.60
N HIS A 121 -18.20 1.94 6.43
CA HIS A 121 -17.24 2.13 7.51
C HIS A 121 -16.87 3.60 7.68
N ARG A 122 -16.88 4.06 8.93
CA ARG A 122 -16.40 5.38 9.35
C ARG A 122 -15.13 5.21 10.17
N PRO A 123 -13.96 5.41 9.58
CA PRO A 123 -12.70 5.32 10.30
C PRO A 123 -12.59 6.32 11.45
N PRO A 124 -11.64 6.14 12.38
CA PRO A 124 -11.40 7.08 13.47
C PRO A 124 -11.28 8.53 12.99
N LYS A 125 -11.62 9.47 13.86
CA LYS A 125 -11.40 10.90 13.56
C LYS A 125 -9.92 11.17 13.26
N PRO A 126 -9.59 12.15 12.40
CA PRO A 126 -8.21 12.43 11.99
C PRO A 126 -7.26 12.68 13.18
N ASP A 127 -7.69 13.43 14.18
CA ASP A 127 -6.94 13.74 15.41
C ASP A 127 -6.58 12.50 16.23
N LEU A 128 -7.32 11.42 16.08
CA LEU A 128 -7.07 10.15 16.78
C LEU A 128 -6.18 9.18 15.99
N VAL A 129 -5.96 9.41 14.68
CA VAL A 129 -5.16 8.52 13.84
C VAL A 129 -3.76 8.28 14.41
N PRO A 130 -2.97 9.30 14.84
CA PRO A 130 -1.66 9.07 15.43
C PRO A 130 -1.70 8.17 16.67
N THR A 131 -2.72 8.32 17.51
CA THR A 131 -2.90 7.50 18.71
C THR A 131 -3.17 6.03 18.35
N TYR A 132 -4.06 5.78 17.38
CA TYR A 132 -4.34 4.43 16.90
C TYR A 132 -3.13 3.79 16.24
N MET A 133 -2.33 4.55 15.49
CA MET A 133 -1.11 4.05 14.86
C MET A 133 0.00 3.78 15.88
N SER A 134 0.09 4.56 16.95
CA SER A 134 1.00 4.27 18.07
C SER A 134 0.61 2.98 18.79
N TRP A 135 -0.68 2.79 19.03
CA TRP A 135 -1.20 1.54 19.58
C TRP A 135 -0.94 0.36 18.62
N PHE A 136 -1.16 0.54 17.32
CA PHE A 136 -0.88 -0.46 16.30
C PHE A 136 0.58 -0.93 16.35
N ALA A 137 1.53 0.01 16.32
CA ALA A 137 2.94 -0.27 16.39
C ALA A 137 3.32 -1.06 17.66
N SER A 138 2.70 -0.75 18.78
CA SER A 138 2.93 -1.45 20.05
C SER A 138 2.31 -2.86 20.07
N ALA A 139 1.07 -2.99 19.55
CA ALA A 139 0.32 -4.25 19.60
C ALA A 139 0.88 -5.32 18.66
N TYR A 140 1.45 -4.92 17.51
CA TYR A 140 1.95 -5.84 16.48
C TYR A 140 3.48 -5.86 16.38
N LYS A 141 4.18 -5.44 17.41
CA LYS A 141 5.64 -5.47 17.46
C LYS A 141 6.17 -6.88 17.29
N ILE A 142 7.04 -7.08 16.30
CA ILE A 142 7.50 -8.42 15.88
C ILE A 142 8.19 -9.17 17.02
N GLU A 143 8.92 -8.47 17.89
CA GLU A 143 9.63 -9.10 19.01
C GLU A 143 8.73 -9.87 19.99
N TYR A 144 7.43 -9.54 20.02
CA TYR A 144 6.44 -10.22 20.89
C TYR A 144 5.71 -11.38 20.19
N LEU A 145 5.97 -11.60 18.89
CA LEU A 145 5.26 -12.57 18.08
C LEU A 145 6.07 -13.85 17.90
N HIS A 146 5.56 -14.95 18.41
CA HIS A 146 6.23 -16.24 18.37
C HIS A 146 5.31 -17.36 17.83
N GLY A 147 5.88 -18.33 17.13
CA GLY A 147 5.15 -19.49 16.63
C GLY A 147 3.93 -19.10 15.79
N LEU A 148 2.78 -19.69 16.10
CA LEU A 148 1.52 -19.43 15.39
C LEU A 148 0.98 -18.01 15.58
N SER A 149 1.37 -17.31 16.66
CA SER A 149 0.91 -15.95 16.90
C SER A 149 1.29 -14.98 15.79
N LYS A 150 2.38 -15.26 15.05
CA LYS A 150 2.80 -14.47 13.89
C LYS A 150 1.72 -14.43 12.78
N TYR A 151 1.13 -15.58 12.48
CA TYR A 151 0.10 -15.67 11.44
C TYR A 151 -1.19 -14.98 11.84
N TYR A 152 -1.60 -15.12 13.12
CA TYR A 152 -2.75 -14.39 13.64
C TYR A 152 -2.50 -12.89 13.66
N ALA A 153 -1.31 -12.46 14.06
CA ALA A 153 -0.94 -11.05 14.08
C ALA A 153 -0.91 -10.45 12.68
N MET A 154 -0.41 -11.17 11.68
CA MET A 154 -0.42 -10.75 10.27
C MET A 154 -1.85 -10.48 9.79
N ALA A 155 -2.77 -11.41 9.97
CA ALA A 155 -4.17 -11.24 9.57
C ALA A 155 -4.86 -10.13 10.37
N ALA A 156 -4.63 -10.06 11.68
CA ALA A 156 -5.23 -9.06 12.57
C ALA A 156 -4.68 -7.66 12.28
N SER A 157 -3.38 -7.52 12.02
CA SER A 157 -2.75 -6.23 11.67
C SER A 157 -3.25 -5.72 10.33
N HIS A 158 -3.38 -6.60 9.32
CA HIS A 158 -4.00 -6.24 8.03
C HIS A 158 -5.38 -5.62 8.23
N HIS A 159 -6.27 -6.35 8.93
CA HIS A 159 -7.62 -5.87 9.18
C HIS A 159 -7.61 -4.57 10.00
N ARG A 160 -6.74 -4.46 11.02
CA ARG A 160 -6.67 -3.29 11.87
C ARG A 160 -6.16 -2.06 11.13
N LEU A 161 -5.14 -2.20 10.30
CA LEU A 161 -4.62 -1.10 9.47
C LEU A 161 -5.68 -0.61 8.48
N ALA A 162 -6.38 -1.54 7.81
CA ALA A 162 -7.50 -1.22 6.94
C ALA A 162 -8.62 -0.50 7.70
N TRP A 163 -8.91 -0.89 8.95
CA TRP A 163 -9.92 -0.26 9.80
C TRP A 163 -9.52 1.16 10.25
N ILE A 164 -8.26 1.38 10.67
CA ILE A 164 -7.75 2.72 11.05
C ILE A 164 -7.81 3.65 9.85
N HIS A 165 -7.48 3.15 8.66
CA HIS A 165 -7.49 3.90 7.40
C HIS A 165 -6.72 5.23 7.52
N PRO A 166 -5.41 5.16 7.81
CA PRO A 166 -4.66 6.32 8.30
C PRO A 166 -4.39 7.39 7.25
N PHE A 167 -4.45 7.07 5.97
CA PHE A 167 -4.14 7.98 4.87
C PHE A 167 -5.40 8.52 4.19
N LEU A 168 -5.24 9.58 3.40
CA LEU A 168 -6.34 10.18 2.64
C LEU A 168 -6.79 9.23 1.51
N ASP A 169 -5.85 8.59 0.83
CA ASP A 169 -6.05 7.55 -0.19
C ASP A 169 -4.95 6.48 -0.08
N GLY A 170 -5.04 5.42 -0.88
CA GLY A 170 -4.04 4.35 -0.96
C GLY A 170 -3.99 3.38 0.22
N ASN A 171 -4.89 3.49 1.18
CA ASN A 171 -4.89 2.63 2.36
C ASN A 171 -4.95 1.14 2.04
N GLY A 172 -5.77 0.72 1.07
CA GLY A 172 -5.87 -0.66 0.63
C GLY A 172 -4.54 -1.17 0.06
N ARG A 173 -3.90 -0.40 -0.80
CA ARG A 173 -2.59 -0.70 -1.41
C ARG A 173 -1.49 -0.81 -0.35
N VAL A 174 -1.42 0.18 0.55
CA VAL A 174 -0.46 0.17 1.68
C VAL A 174 -0.66 -1.04 2.58
N THR A 175 -1.92 -1.36 2.93
CA THR A 175 -2.23 -2.49 3.80
C THR A 175 -1.81 -3.83 3.17
N ARG A 176 -2.01 -4.01 1.86
CA ARG A 176 -1.57 -5.22 1.15
C ARG A 176 -0.05 -5.28 1.03
N LEU A 177 0.61 -4.17 0.66
CA LEU A 177 2.07 -4.07 0.62
C LEU A 177 2.72 -4.33 2.00
N PHE A 178 2.07 -3.92 3.08
CA PHE A 178 2.51 -4.18 4.44
C PHE A 178 2.46 -5.67 4.81
N THR A 179 1.55 -6.44 4.22
CA THR A 179 1.35 -7.87 4.54
C THR A 179 1.95 -8.83 3.53
N ASP A 180 2.44 -8.37 2.39
CA ASP A 180 3.17 -9.16 1.40
C ASP A 180 4.60 -9.48 1.88
#